data_56d72b3945d6bc9a13d84c447b20a8d6
#
_entry.id   56d72b3945d6bc9a13d84c447b20a8d6
#
_cell.length_a   1.000
_cell.length_b   1.000
_cell.length_c   1.000
_cell.angle_alpha   90.00
_cell.angle_beta   90.00
_cell.angle_gamma   90.00
#
_symmetry.space_group_name_H-M   'P 1'
#
loop_
_entity.id
_entity.type
_entity.pdbx_description
1 polymer ?
#
loop_
_entity_poly.entity_id
_entity_poly.type
_entity_poly.pdbx_seq_one_letter_code
_entity_poly.pdbx_strand_id
1 'polypeptide(L)'
;MHSSATKARFRELPSPVPPHPGDAAITTERARTYRQVLARRCSRLCIVVEDCVDPHNASAIVRTCDAFGVHTVAVVTGRNSFRLNPKICQGSHRYLDLRIHSNIEDCYTRLRAEGFAILVSDLAAGAVAGPDLLSERLAAQPLALVFGNEGSGVTPAAVAGADGCFLIPMAGFPQSLNLSVSVATTVYALRGPALEADAPGDLTPAQQQDWYERWLKGHAGPAVEALMAAGGPAPSEDRHGEAVEAWRA
;
A
#
# COMPACT_ATOMS: atom_id res chain seq x y z
N MET A 1 23.19 -0.04 -14.37
CA MET A 1 22.48 0.51 -15.53
C MET A 1 21.11 -0.17 -15.61
N HIS A 2 20.07 0.41 -15.00
CA HIS A 2 18.69 -0.07 -15.14
C HIS A 2 18.06 0.74 -16.27
N SER A 3 17.83 0.06 -17.38
CA SER A 3 17.31 0.58 -18.64
C SER A 3 16.01 1.36 -18.42
N SER A 4 15.92 2.55 -19.01
CA SER A 4 14.72 3.40 -19.10
C SER A 4 13.50 2.72 -19.74
N ALA A 5 13.71 1.55 -20.36
CA ALA A 5 12.67 0.78 -21.06
C ALA A 5 11.61 0.16 -20.12
N THR A 6 11.92 -0.04 -18.81
CA THR A 6 10.99 -0.69 -17.89
C THR A 6 9.94 0.28 -17.32
N LYS A 7 10.16 1.58 -17.41
CA LYS A 7 9.26 2.63 -16.87
C LYS A 7 8.09 3.01 -17.81
N ALA A 8 8.14 2.61 -19.08
CA ALA A 8 7.13 2.98 -20.11
C ALA A 8 5.96 1.98 -20.23
N ARG A 9 5.79 1.07 -19.25
CA ARG A 9 4.80 -0.02 -19.34
C ARG A 9 3.36 0.45 -19.10
N PHE A 10 3.16 1.53 -18.38
CA PHE A 10 1.83 2.04 -18.05
C PHE A 10 1.54 3.36 -18.76
N ARG A 11 0.32 3.47 -19.28
CA ARG A 11 -0.19 4.72 -19.84
C ARG A 11 -0.15 5.81 -18.76
N GLU A 12 0.19 7.03 -19.14
CA GLU A 12 0.11 8.16 -18.22
C GLU A 12 -1.34 8.48 -17.87
N LEU A 13 -1.67 8.46 -16.58
CA LEU A 13 -2.99 8.83 -16.09
C LEU A 13 -3.04 10.32 -15.77
N PRO A 14 -4.19 10.99 -16.01
CA PRO A 14 -4.41 12.33 -15.48
C PRO A 14 -4.24 12.35 -13.96
N SER A 15 -3.51 13.32 -13.45
CA SER A 15 -3.36 13.53 -12.01
C SER A 15 -4.12 14.78 -11.59
N PRO A 16 -4.96 14.71 -10.56
CA PRO A 16 -5.62 15.88 -10.00
C PRO A 16 -4.68 16.75 -9.15
N VAL A 17 -3.47 16.26 -8.85
CA VAL A 17 -2.47 17.01 -8.07
C VAL A 17 -1.83 18.08 -8.96
N PRO A 18 -2.08 19.38 -8.68
CA PRO A 18 -1.53 20.48 -9.47
C PRO A 18 -0.01 20.61 -9.27
N PRO A 19 0.66 21.45 -10.05
CA PRO A 19 2.01 21.88 -9.75
C PRO A 19 2.10 22.42 -8.32
N HIS A 20 3.14 21.99 -7.58
CA HIS A 20 3.30 22.31 -6.16
C HIS A 20 4.63 23.06 -5.93
N PRO A 21 4.67 24.12 -5.07
CA PRO A 21 5.91 24.85 -4.79
C PRO A 21 7.09 23.94 -4.40
N GLY A 22 6.82 22.87 -3.64
CA GLY A 22 7.81 21.88 -3.24
C GLY A 22 8.36 21.01 -4.38
N ASP A 23 7.80 21.08 -5.60
CA ASP A 23 8.34 20.36 -6.77
C ASP A 23 9.76 20.86 -7.09
N ALA A 24 10.10 22.11 -6.75
CA ALA A 24 11.45 22.66 -6.92
C ALA A 24 12.51 21.96 -6.03
N ALA A 25 12.10 21.23 -5.00
CA ALA A 25 13.01 20.48 -4.12
C ALA A 25 13.30 19.05 -4.60
N ILE A 26 12.66 18.61 -5.68
CA ILE A 26 12.82 17.25 -6.24
C ILE A 26 12.99 17.31 -7.76
N THR A 27 13.41 16.20 -8.37
CA THR A 27 13.49 16.16 -9.85
C THR A 27 12.09 16.11 -10.48
N THR A 28 11.95 16.68 -11.66
CA THR A 28 10.70 16.64 -12.45
C THR A 28 10.20 15.20 -12.66
N GLU A 29 11.13 14.25 -12.91
CA GLU A 29 10.79 12.84 -13.05
C GLU A 29 10.21 12.26 -11.76
N ARG A 30 10.71 12.64 -10.59
CA ARG A 30 10.19 12.20 -9.30
C ARG A 30 8.82 12.78 -9.02
N ALA A 31 8.62 14.08 -9.28
CA ALA A 31 7.31 14.72 -9.15
C ALA A 31 6.26 14.02 -10.02
N ARG A 32 6.62 13.73 -11.29
CA ARG A 32 5.77 12.96 -12.20
C ARG A 32 5.49 11.55 -11.66
N THR A 33 6.51 10.85 -11.17
CA THR A 33 6.36 9.50 -10.61
C THR A 33 5.40 9.51 -9.42
N TYR A 34 5.52 10.45 -8.50
CA TYR A 34 4.62 10.56 -7.35
C TYR A 34 3.17 10.73 -7.79
N ARG A 35 2.89 11.64 -8.73
CA ARG A 35 1.55 11.86 -9.28
C ARG A 35 1.00 10.59 -9.94
N GLN A 36 1.82 9.90 -10.74
CA GLN A 36 1.42 8.67 -11.42
C GLN A 36 1.15 7.49 -10.47
N VAL A 37 1.92 7.39 -9.39
CA VAL A 37 1.68 6.37 -8.36
C VAL A 37 0.40 6.68 -7.58
N LEU A 38 0.19 7.94 -7.17
CA LEU A 38 -1.04 8.35 -6.47
C LEU A 38 -2.30 8.13 -7.31
N ALA A 39 -2.23 8.43 -8.61
CA ALA A 39 -3.34 8.20 -9.53
C ALA A 39 -3.77 6.72 -9.65
N ARG A 40 -2.93 5.77 -9.20
CA ARG A 40 -3.20 4.32 -9.23
C ARG A 40 -3.44 3.68 -7.87
N ARG A 41 -3.34 4.45 -6.78
CA ARG A 41 -3.56 3.92 -5.43
C ARG A 41 -5.01 3.51 -5.22
N CYS A 42 -5.18 2.32 -4.64
CA CYS A 42 -6.45 1.78 -4.22
C CYS A 42 -6.59 1.91 -2.70
N SER A 43 -7.50 2.76 -2.25
CA SER A 43 -7.85 2.93 -0.84
C SER A 43 -8.96 1.97 -0.39
N ARG A 44 -9.69 1.40 -1.33
CA ARG A 44 -10.78 0.45 -1.04
C ARG A 44 -10.31 -0.94 -0.62
N LEU A 45 -9.01 -1.27 -0.81
CA LEU A 45 -8.41 -2.51 -0.34
C LEU A 45 -7.40 -2.21 0.77
N CYS A 46 -7.64 -2.76 1.95
CA CYS A 46 -6.72 -2.74 3.08
C CYS A 46 -6.18 -4.14 3.34
N ILE A 47 -4.87 -4.27 3.49
CA ILE A 47 -4.26 -5.52 3.97
C ILE A 47 -3.98 -5.39 5.45
N VAL A 48 -4.51 -6.31 6.23
CA VAL A 48 -4.28 -6.39 7.69
C VAL A 48 -3.39 -7.59 7.98
N VAL A 49 -2.34 -7.36 8.75
CA VAL A 49 -1.40 -8.42 9.15
C VAL A 49 -1.40 -8.52 10.67
N GLU A 50 -1.84 -9.67 11.18
CA GLU A 50 -1.92 -9.92 12.62
C GLU A 50 -0.72 -10.69 13.10
N ASP A 51 0.01 -10.09 14.05
CA ASP A 51 1.13 -10.68 14.81
C ASP A 51 2.24 -11.30 13.93
N CYS A 52 2.61 -10.68 12.83
CA CYS A 52 3.67 -11.15 11.94
C CYS A 52 5.03 -11.14 12.67
N VAL A 53 5.64 -12.31 12.75
CA VAL A 53 6.92 -12.51 13.48
C VAL A 53 8.12 -12.20 12.60
N ASP A 54 8.08 -12.62 11.34
CA ASP A 54 9.23 -12.54 10.45
C ASP A 54 9.32 -11.15 9.77
N PRO A 55 10.37 -10.35 10.07
CA PRO A 55 10.60 -9.08 9.39
C PRO A 55 10.75 -9.20 7.86
N HIS A 56 11.13 -10.38 7.35
CA HIS A 56 11.20 -10.62 5.92
C HIS A 56 9.80 -10.68 5.30
N ASN A 57 8.87 -11.43 5.93
CA ASN A 57 7.47 -11.47 5.49
C ASN A 57 6.83 -10.08 5.58
N ALA A 58 6.96 -9.40 6.72
CA ALA A 58 6.46 -8.04 6.92
C ALA A 58 6.94 -7.08 5.81
N SER A 59 8.23 -7.12 5.49
CA SER A 59 8.83 -6.25 4.46
C SER A 59 8.40 -6.62 3.04
N ALA A 60 8.26 -7.92 2.75
CA ALA A 60 7.76 -8.40 1.46
C ALA A 60 6.31 -8.00 1.25
N ILE A 61 5.46 -8.08 2.29
CA ILE A 61 4.06 -7.64 2.25
C ILE A 61 3.96 -6.15 1.95
N VAL A 62 4.67 -5.31 2.71
CA VAL A 62 4.68 -3.86 2.51
C VAL A 62 5.12 -3.51 1.08
N ARG A 63 6.17 -4.16 0.58
CA ARG A 63 6.66 -3.95 -0.79
C ARG A 63 5.66 -4.42 -1.84
N THR A 64 5.00 -5.54 -1.63
CA THR A 64 3.94 -6.06 -2.51
C THR A 64 2.76 -5.08 -2.57
N CYS A 65 2.27 -4.61 -1.44
CA CYS A 65 1.19 -3.64 -1.37
C CYS A 65 1.54 -2.35 -2.14
N ASP A 66 2.75 -1.84 -1.95
CA ASP A 66 3.23 -0.67 -2.69
C ASP A 66 3.28 -0.92 -4.20
N ALA A 67 3.84 -2.06 -4.63
CA ALA A 67 3.98 -2.42 -6.04
C ALA A 67 2.65 -2.56 -6.78
N PHE A 68 1.61 -3.06 -6.11
CA PHE A 68 0.26 -3.25 -6.69
C PHE A 68 -0.71 -2.11 -6.35
N GLY A 69 -0.20 -1.02 -5.79
CA GLY A 69 -0.99 0.18 -5.52
C GLY A 69 -2.00 0.06 -4.39
N VAL A 70 -1.92 -0.95 -3.52
CA VAL A 70 -2.68 -0.97 -2.27
C VAL A 70 -2.21 0.20 -1.42
N HIS A 71 -3.16 1.02 -0.93
CA HIS A 71 -2.79 2.25 -0.22
C HIS A 71 -2.57 2.03 1.28
N THR A 72 -3.41 1.22 1.91
CA THR A 72 -3.43 1.04 3.36
C THR A 72 -2.96 -0.36 3.76
N VAL A 73 -2.03 -0.41 4.69
CA VAL A 73 -1.61 -1.65 5.36
C VAL A 73 -1.77 -1.43 6.86
N ALA A 74 -2.60 -2.22 7.51
CA ALA A 74 -2.76 -2.23 8.95
C ALA A 74 -1.97 -3.40 9.55
N VAL A 75 -1.27 -3.14 10.62
CA VAL A 75 -0.49 -4.14 11.36
C VAL A 75 -1.02 -4.19 12.78
N VAL A 76 -1.41 -5.36 13.21
CA VAL A 76 -1.81 -5.62 14.59
C VAL A 76 -0.61 -6.28 15.28
N THR A 77 -0.05 -5.57 16.26
CA THR A 77 1.06 -6.08 17.08
C THR A 77 0.50 -6.79 18.31
N GLY A 78 0.48 -8.10 18.30
CA GLY A 78 0.06 -8.89 19.47
C GLY A 78 1.21 -9.08 20.44
N ARG A 79 1.84 -10.25 20.39
CA ARG A 79 3.00 -10.59 21.24
C ARG A 79 4.32 -10.10 20.65
N ASN A 80 4.34 -9.83 19.33
CA ASN A 80 5.56 -9.51 18.60
C ASN A 80 5.58 -8.05 18.17
N SER A 81 6.76 -7.45 18.21
CA SER A 81 6.96 -6.10 17.68
C SER A 81 7.05 -6.15 16.17
N PHE A 82 6.34 -5.27 15.50
CA PHE A 82 6.46 -5.12 14.04
C PHE A 82 7.81 -4.50 13.68
N ARG A 83 8.55 -5.18 12.81
CA ARG A 83 9.84 -4.71 12.31
C ARG A 83 9.92 -4.90 10.80
N LEU A 84 10.55 -3.95 10.12
CA LEU A 84 10.84 -4.03 8.70
C LEU A 84 12.34 -4.22 8.46
N ASN A 85 12.68 -5.03 7.46
CA ASN A 85 14.03 -5.14 6.94
C ASN A 85 14.21 -4.11 5.80
N PRO A 86 15.05 -3.06 5.98
CA PRO A 86 15.21 -2.00 4.98
C PRO A 86 15.68 -2.50 3.61
N LYS A 87 16.50 -3.57 3.59
CA LYS A 87 17.00 -4.14 2.34
C LYS A 87 15.90 -4.80 1.50
N ILE A 88 14.85 -5.32 2.13
CA ILE A 88 13.71 -5.97 1.46
C ILE A 88 12.65 -4.94 1.14
N CYS A 89 12.26 -4.13 2.13
CA CYS A 89 11.22 -3.11 2.00
C CYS A 89 11.59 -2.01 0.98
N GLN A 90 12.89 -1.72 0.79
CA GLN A 90 13.43 -0.73 -0.16
C GLN A 90 12.71 0.63 -0.11
N GLY A 91 12.28 1.05 1.07
CA GLY A 91 11.62 2.33 1.30
C GLY A 91 10.11 2.37 1.02
N SER A 92 9.50 1.28 0.55
CA SER A 92 8.05 1.21 0.23
C SER A 92 7.14 1.65 1.38
N HIS A 93 7.52 1.41 2.64
CA HIS A 93 6.77 1.83 3.82
C HIS A 93 6.50 3.34 3.90
N ARG A 94 7.33 4.16 3.23
CA ARG A 94 7.19 5.63 3.21
C ARG A 94 6.05 6.10 2.30
N TYR A 95 5.61 5.23 1.40
CA TYR A 95 4.63 5.54 0.35
C TYR A 95 3.26 4.93 0.62
N LEU A 96 3.08 4.30 1.77
CA LEU A 96 1.84 3.67 2.21
C LEU A 96 1.27 4.33 3.46
N ASP A 97 -0.03 4.22 3.64
CA ASP A 97 -0.69 4.46 4.91
C ASP A 97 -0.50 3.23 5.81
N LEU A 98 0.66 3.19 6.48
CA LEU A 98 1.01 2.10 7.39
C LEU A 98 0.49 2.41 8.78
N ARG A 99 -0.48 1.62 9.25
CA ARG A 99 -1.16 1.81 10.53
C ARG A 99 -0.77 0.70 11.50
N ILE A 100 -0.39 1.07 12.71
CA ILE A 100 -0.02 0.12 13.76
C ILE A 100 -1.11 0.13 14.82
N HIS A 101 -1.62 -1.04 15.15
CA HIS A 101 -2.65 -1.26 16.18
C HIS A 101 -2.10 -2.21 17.25
N SER A 102 -2.48 -1.98 18.51
CA SER A 102 -2.07 -2.81 19.65
C SER A 102 -2.90 -4.10 19.79
N ASN A 103 -4.10 -4.10 19.21
CA ASN A 103 -5.03 -5.24 19.24
C ASN A 103 -5.94 -5.22 18.00
N ILE A 104 -6.62 -6.35 17.78
CA ILE A 104 -7.46 -6.55 16.58
C ILE A 104 -8.78 -5.76 16.68
N GLU A 105 -9.29 -5.57 17.88
CA GLU A 105 -10.54 -4.87 18.14
C GLU A 105 -10.44 -3.38 17.77
N ASP A 106 -9.34 -2.72 18.13
CA ASP A 106 -9.06 -1.33 17.74
C ASP A 106 -8.91 -1.20 16.22
N CYS A 107 -8.21 -2.14 15.61
CA CYS A 107 -8.04 -2.21 14.15
C CYS A 107 -9.41 -2.30 13.46
N TYR A 108 -10.25 -3.24 13.88
CA TYR A 108 -11.57 -3.47 13.31
C TYR A 108 -12.52 -2.30 13.54
N THR A 109 -12.50 -1.71 14.72
CA THR A 109 -13.32 -0.52 15.05
C THR A 109 -13.01 0.61 14.07
N ARG A 110 -11.72 0.87 13.83
CA ARG A 110 -11.29 1.91 12.90
C ARG A 110 -11.66 1.57 11.43
N LEU A 111 -11.41 0.35 11.00
CA LEU A 111 -11.75 -0.08 9.63
C LEU A 111 -13.26 0.01 9.37
N ARG A 112 -14.10 -0.39 10.33
CA ARG A 112 -15.55 -0.27 10.20
C ARG A 112 -16.03 1.18 10.16
N ALA A 113 -15.43 2.06 10.96
CA ALA A 113 -15.72 3.48 10.89
C ALA A 113 -15.39 4.11 9.53
N GLU A 114 -14.44 3.51 8.80
CA GLU A 114 -14.08 3.88 7.43
C GLU A 114 -14.89 3.12 6.35
N GLY A 115 -15.85 2.27 6.75
CA GLY A 115 -16.77 1.55 5.85
C GLY A 115 -16.22 0.24 5.27
N PHE A 116 -15.14 -0.30 5.82
CA PHE A 116 -14.60 -1.59 5.36
C PHE A 116 -15.43 -2.78 5.85
N ALA A 117 -15.74 -3.72 4.95
CA ALA A 117 -16.03 -5.09 5.33
C ALA A 117 -14.72 -5.82 5.63
N ILE A 118 -14.74 -6.72 6.60
CA ILE A 118 -13.55 -7.38 7.12
C ILE A 118 -13.66 -8.90 6.88
N LEU A 119 -12.74 -9.45 6.10
CA LEU A 119 -12.63 -10.89 5.90
C LEU A 119 -11.30 -11.41 6.43
N VAL A 120 -11.33 -12.53 7.13
CA VAL A 120 -10.11 -13.19 7.62
C VAL A 120 -9.72 -14.38 6.74
N SER A 121 -8.41 -14.56 6.53
CA SER A 121 -7.88 -15.74 5.85
C SER A 121 -7.94 -16.95 6.79
N ASP A 122 -8.97 -17.77 6.61
CA ASP A 122 -9.19 -18.98 7.41
C ASP A 122 -9.91 -20.05 6.59
N LEU A 123 -9.68 -21.34 6.96
CA LEU A 123 -10.30 -22.52 6.34
C LEU A 123 -11.69 -22.84 6.92
N ALA A 124 -12.36 -21.86 7.50
CA ALA A 124 -13.68 -22.04 8.10
C ALA A 124 -14.73 -22.47 7.06
N ALA A 125 -15.73 -23.22 7.52
CA ALA A 125 -16.87 -23.58 6.69
C ALA A 125 -17.61 -22.32 6.20
N GLY A 126 -17.89 -22.24 4.90
CA GLY A 126 -18.52 -21.05 4.29
C GLY A 126 -17.56 -19.94 3.93
N ALA A 127 -16.24 -20.17 4.01
CA ALA A 127 -15.26 -19.20 3.52
C ALA A 127 -15.46 -18.90 2.02
N VAL A 128 -15.35 -17.63 1.65
CA VAL A 128 -15.36 -17.19 0.26
C VAL A 128 -14.11 -17.70 -0.44
N ALA A 129 -14.27 -18.48 -1.50
CA ALA A 129 -13.15 -19.05 -2.24
C ALA A 129 -12.94 -18.37 -3.58
N GLY A 130 -11.67 -18.15 -3.90
CA GLY A 130 -11.25 -17.66 -5.20
C GLY A 130 -11.29 -16.12 -5.35
N PRO A 131 -10.53 -15.62 -6.34
CA PRO A 131 -10.34 -14.18 -6.54
C PRO A 131 -11.59 -13.49 -7.05
N ASP A 132 -12.46 -14.15 -7.81
CA ASP A 132 -13.65 -13.56 -8.42
C ASP A 132 -14.62 -13.06 -7.35
N LEU A 133 -14.92 -13.90 -6.35
CA LEU A 133 -15.82 -13.52 -5.24
C LEU A 133 -15.24 -12.41 -4.36
N LEU A 134 -13.92 -12.36 -4.17
CA LEU A 134 -13.26 -11.25 -3.50
C LEU A 134 -13.33 -9.97 -4.35
N SER A 135 -13.18 -10.09 -5.67
CA SER A 135 -13.29 -8.97 -6.59
C SER A 135 -14.70 -8.38 -6.61
N GLU A 136 -15.74 -9.21 -6.63
CA GLU A 136 -17.14 -8.79 -6.51
C GLU A 136 -17.40 -8.04 -5.20
N ARG A 137 -16.89 -8.55 -4.08
CA ARG A 137 -17.02 -7.88 -2.77
C ARG A 137 -16.28 -6.55 -2.75
N LEU A 138 -15.04 -6.49 -3.28
CA LEU A 138 -14.27 -5.26 -3.37
C LEU A 138 -14.94 -4.21 -4.25
N ALA A 139 -15.61 -4.63 -5.32
CA ALA A 139 -16.40 -3.74 -6.18
C ALA A 139 -17.61 -3.17 -5.44
N ALA A 140 -18.27 -3.96 -4.59
CA ALA A 140 -19.45 -3.55 -3.84
C ALA A 140 -19.11 -2.56 -2.71
N GLN A 141 -18.06 -2.83 -1.93
CA GLN A 141 -17.66 -2.00 -0.76
C GLN A 141 -16.16 -2.11 -0.48
N PRO A 142 -15.58 -1.17 0.30
CA PRO A 142 -14.21 -1.29 0.77
C PRO A 142 -13.99 -2.60 1.55
N LEU A 143 -12.85 -3.26 1.32
CA LEU A 143 -12.56 -4.59 1.82
C LEU A 143 -11.22 -4.63 2.56
N ALA A 144 -11.24 -5.07 3.80
CA ALA A 144 -10.05 -5.37 4.59
C ALA A 144 -9.83 -6.88 4.65
N LEU A 145 -8.66 -7.34 4.24
CA LEU A 145 -8.27 -8.74 4.23
C LEU A 145 -7.24 -8.99 5.32
N VAL A 146 -7.59 -9.82 6.29
CA VAL A 146 -6.78 -10.13 7.46
C VAL A 146 -6.03 -11.43 7.25
N PHE A 147 -4.72 -11.36 7.41
CA PHE A 147 -3.81 -12.49 7.37
C PHE A 147 -3.14 -12.65 8.73
N GLY A 148 -3.15 -13.85 9.24
CA GLY A 148 -2.64 -14.17 10.55
C GLY A 148 -1.15 -14.52 10.57
N ASN A 149 -0.68 -14.84 11.77
CA ASN A 149 0.66 -15.28 12.07
C ASN A 149 1.04 -16.58 11.31
N GLU A 150 2.32 -16.72 10.97
CA GLU A 150 2.86 -17.86 10.20
C GLU A 150 2.69 -19.21 10.90
N GLY A 151 2.68 -19.21 12.23
CA GLY A 151 2.59 -20.43 13.03
C GLY A 151 1.20 -20.71 13.59
N SER A 152 0.50 -19.66 14.06
CA SER A 152 -0.80 -19.80 14.75
C SER A 152 -2.00 -19.39 13.90
N GLY A 153 -1.78 -18.82 12.71
CA GLY A 153 -2.86 -18.28 11.91
C GLY A 153 -3.49 -17.02 12.51
N VAL A 154 -4.74 -16.75 12.21
CA VAL A 154 -5.53 -15.67 12.80
C VAL A 154 -6.01 -16.02 14.20
N THR A 155 -6.15 -15.03 15.08
CA THR A 155 -6.67 -15.27 16.42
C THR A 155 -8.17 -15.57 16.42
N PRO A 156 -8.71 -16.28 17.45
CA PRO A 156 -10.16 -16.44 17.61
C PRO A 156 -10.91 -15.10 17.68
N ALA A 157 -10.29 -14.07 18.26
CA ALA A 157 -10.87 -12.71 18.31
C ALA A 157 -10.98 -12.11 16.90
N ALA A 158 -9.97 -12.30 16.06
CA ALA A 158 -10.02 -11.87 14.67
C ALA A 158 -11.16 -12.55 13.89
N VAL A 159 -11.30 -13.87 14.05
CA VAL A 159 -12.39 -14.62 13.40
C VAL A 159 -13.75 -14.18 13.91
N ALA A 160 -13.93 -14.10 15.22
CA ALA A 160 -15.22 -13.71 15.82
C ALA A 160 -15.66 -12.29 15.48
N GLY A 161 -14.69 -11.39 15.30
CA GLY A 161 -14.94 -9.99 14.94
C GLY A 161 -15.11 -9.74 13.45
N ALA A 162 -14.81 -10.67 12.56
CA ALA A 162 -14.87 -10.48 11.12
C ALA A 162 -16.29 -10.65 10.56
N ASP A 163 -16.52 -10.13 9.35
CA ASP A 163 -17.78 -10.27 8.60
C ASP A 163 -17.82 -11.59 7.79
N GLY A 164 -16.73 -12.34 7.80
CA GLY A 164 -16.61 -13.65 7.16
C GLY A 164 -15.17 -14.08 6.96
N CYS A 165 -15.01 -15.22 6.31
CA CYS A 165 -13.71 -15.83 6.02
C CYS A 165 -13.50 -15.92 4.51
N PHE A 166 -12.24 -15.94 4.10
CA PHE A 166 -11.84 -16.25 2.72
C PHE A 166 -10.69 -17.24 2.72
N LEU A 167 -10.55 -17.95 1.62
CA LEU A 167 -9.44 -18.87 1.41
C LEU A 167 -8.84 -18.75 0.00
N ILE A 168 -7.57 -19.10 -0.10
CA ILE A 168 -6.87 -19.27 -1.36
C ILE A 168 -6.98 -20.74 -1.74
N PRO A 169 -7.67 -21.09 -2.85
CA PRO A 169 -7.79 -22.48 -3.27
C PRO A 169 -6.43 -23.10 -3.57
N MET A 170 -6.18 -24.27 -3.03
CA MET A 170 -4.94 -25.02 -3.23
C MET A 170 -5.27 -26.47 -3.61
N ALA A 171 -4.46 -27.06 -4.48
CA ALA A 171 -4.63 -28.44 -4.96
C ALA A 171 -3.51 -29.39 -4.50
N GLY A 172 -2.54 -28.88 -3.73
CA GLY A 172 -1.38 -29.63 -3.28
C GLY A 172 -1.50 -30.16 -1.84
N PHE A 173 -0.42 -30.75 -1.36
CA PHE A 173 -0.32 -31.26 0.03
C PHE A 173 -0.23 -30.18 1.12
N PRO A 174 0.38 -28.98 0.87
CA PRO A 174 0.45 -27.94 1.89
C PRO A 174 -0.94 -27.48 2.33
N GLN A 175 -1.12 -27.26 3.64
CA GLN A 175 -2.36 -26.73 4.21
C GLN A 175 -2.43 -25.20 4.14
N SER A 176 -1.28 -24.53 3.98
CA SER A 176 -1.17 -23.08 3.86
C SER A 176 0.02 -22.68 3.00
N LEU A 177 0.00 -21.46 2.50
CA LEU A 177 1.15 -20.80 1.87
C LEU A 177 1.90 -19.96 2.91
N ASN A 178 3.15 -19.63 2.60
CA ASN A 178 3.86 -18.59 3.35
C ASN A 178 3.02 -17.30 3.39
N LEU A 179 3.05 -16.59 4.51
CA LEU A 179 2.25 -15.39 4.74
C LEU A 179 2.42 -14.35 3.62
N SER A 180 3.66 -14.00 3.27
CA SER A 180 3.91 -13.00 2.23
C SER A 180 3.49 -13.47 0.84
N VAL A 181 3.54 -14.78 0.57
CA VAL A 181 3.04 -15.40 -0.66
C VAL A 181 1.51 -15.33 -0.71
N SER A 182 0.82 -15.64 0.39
CA SER A 182 -0.64 -15.53 0.49
C SER A 182 -1.12 -14.12 0.18
N VAL A 183 -0.48 -13.12 0.79
CA VAL A 183 -0.78 -11.72 0.52
C VAL A 183 -0.49 -11.35 -0.95
N ALA A 184 0.67 -11.74 -1.48
CA ALA A 184 1.05 -11.41 -2.86
C ALA A 184 0.09 -12.00 -3.88
N THR A 185 -0.29 -13.26 -3.72
CA THR A 185 -1.24 -13.96 -4.60
C THR A 185 -2.61 -13.28 -4.58
N THR A 186 -3.11 -12.96 -3.38
CA THR A 186 -4.41 -12.30 -3.21
C THR A 186 -4.40 -10.88 -3.79
N VAL A 187 -3.37 -10.09 -3.46
CA VAL A 187 -3.26 -8.71 -3.95
C VAL A 187 -3.11 -8.68 -5.48
N TYR A 188 -2.31 -9.59 -6.07
CA TYR A 188 -2.19 -9.68 -7.52
C TYR A 188 -3.52 -10.04 -8.18
N ALA A 189 -4.24 -11.01 -7.64
CA ALA A 189 -5.54 -11.40 -8.17
C ALA A 189 -6.55 -10.25 -8.19
N LEU A 190 -6.55 -9.41 -7.13
CA LEU A 190 -7.49 -8.30 -6.99
C LEU A 190 -7.05 -7.02 -7.74
N ARG A 191 -5.75 -6.76 -7.86
CA ARG A 191 -5.24 -5.50 -8.41
C ARG A 191 -4.63 -5.64 -9.81
N GLY A 192 -4.13 -6.84 -10.14
CA GLY A 192 -3.49 -7.13 -11.44
C GLY A 192 -4.35 -6.72 -12.64
N PRO A 193 -5.61 -7.18 -12.74
CA PRO A 193 -6.49 -6.82 -13.85
C PRO A 193 -6.69 -5.31 -14.02
N ALA A 194 -6.87 -4.57 -12.93
CA ALA A 194 -7.03 -3.11 -12.99
C ALA A 194 -5.74 -2.41 -13.45
N LEU A 195 -4.58 -2.91 -13.04
CA LEU A 195 -3.29 -2.36 -13.48
C LEU A 195 -2.99 -2.70 -14.94
N GLU A 196 -3.34 -3.89 -15.41
CA GLU A 196 -3.21 -4.29 -16.82
C GLU A 196 -4.11 -3.46 -17.74
N ALA A 197 -5.27 -3.06 -17.25
CA ALA A 197 -6.21 -2.17 -17.94
C ALA A 197 -5.86 -0.68 -17.82
N ASP A 198 -4.73 -0.32 -17.17
CA ASP A 198 -4.39 1.07 -16.83
C ASP A 198 -5.53 1.82 -16.13
N ALA A 199 -6.31 1.12 -15.31
CA ALA A 199 -7.41 1.72 -14.57
C ALA A 199 -6.88 2.69 -13.49
N PRO A 200 -7.54 3.84 -13.29
CA PRO A 200 -7.19 4.74 -12.21
C PRO A 200 -7.45 4.08 -10.85
N GLY A 201 -6.77 4.59 -9.83
CA GLY A 201 -7.07 4.29 -8.43
C GLY A 201 -8.32 5.03 -7.96
N ASP A 202 -8.55 4.98 -6.65
CA ASP A 202 -9.76 5.51 -6.02
C ASP A 202 -9.49 6.55 -4.91
N LEU A 203 -8.24 7.00 -4.77
CA LEU A 203 -7.96 8.16 -3.92
C LEU A 203 -8.63 9.41 -4.47
N THR A 204 -9.36 10.13 -3.62
CA THR A 204 -9.94 11.41 -3.98
C THR A 204 -8.84 12.43 -4.31
N PRO A 205 -9.15 13.50 -5.07
CA PRO A 205 -8.18 14.57 -5.34
C PRO A 205 -7.54 15.17 -4.09
N ALA A 206 -8.33 15.37 -3.03
CA ALA A 206 -7.83 15.87 -1.75
C ALA A 206 -6.86 14.89 -1.10
N GLN A 207 -7.19 13.60 -1.06
CA GLN A 207 -6.29 12.57 -0.55
C GLN A 207 -4.99 12.48 -1.36
N GLN A 208 -5.06 12.55 -2.69
CA GLN A 208 -3.87 12.55 -3.53
C GLN A 208 -2.97 13.77 -3.25
N GLN A 209 -3.57 14.95 -3.03
CA GLN A 209 -2.83 16.16 -2.68
C GLN A 209 -2.14 16.00 -1.31
N ASP A 210 -2.86 15.56 -0.29
CA ASP A 210 -2.32 15.37 1.07
C ASP A 210 -1.15 14.36 1.07
N TRP A 211 -1.29 13.26 0.33
CA TRP A 211 -0.23 12.26 0.23
C TRP A 211 0.95 12.76 -0.61
N TYR A 212 0.71 13.53 -1.64
CA TYR A 212 1.77 14.17 -2.42
C TYR A 212 2.65 15.06 -1.53
N GLU A 213 2.03 15.93 -0.73
CA GLU A 213 2.73 16.80 0.21
C GLU A 213 3.50 16.01 1.28
N ARG A 214 2.88 14.94 1.81
CA ARG A 214 3.54 14.05 2.76
C ARG A 214 4.78 13.41 2.17
N TRP A 215 4.73 12.95 0.92
CA TRP A 215 5.89 12.35 0.25
C TRP A 215 6.96 13.38 -0.07
N LEU A 216 6.58 14.57 -0.47
CA LEU A 216 7.53 15.68 -0.65
C LEU A 216 8.27 15.96 0.66
N LYS A 217 7.56 16.18 1.76
CA LYS A 217 8.14 16.43 3.10
C LYS A 217 9.03 15.26 3.55
N GLY A 218 8.61 14.05 3.33
CA GLY A 218 9.39 12.85 3.67
C GLY A 218 10.67 12.68 2.86
N HIS A 219 10.74 13.30 1.65
CA HIS A 219 11.91 13.21 0.78
C HIS A 219 12.89 14.37 0.96
N ALA A 220 12.41 15.59 1.08
CA ALA A 220 13.21 16.81 1.08
C ALA A 220 12.72 17.83 2.13
N GLY A 221 12.30 17.33 3.30
CA GLY A 221 11.61 18.04 4.37
C GLY A 221 11.94 19.52 4.57
N PRO A 222 13.17 19.89 5.03
CA PRO A 222 13.51 21.29 5.29
C PRO A 222 13.46 22.18 4.03
N ALA A 223 13.85 21.64 2.88
CA ALA A 223 13.81 22.40 1.61
C ALA A 223 12.36 22.63 1.14
N VAL A 224 11.49 21.65 1.29
CA VAL A 224 10.06 21.78 0.96
C VAL A 224 9.39 22.78 1.90
N GLU A 225 9.64 22.71 3.20
CA GLU A 225 9.09 23.66 4.17
C GLU A 225 9.49 25.09 3.89
N ALA A 226 10.77 25.31 3.58
CA ALA A 226 11.28 26.64 3.19
C ALA A 226 10.60 27.18 1.92
N LEU A 227 10.43 26.34 0.90
CA LEU A 227 9.75 26.73 -0.34
C LEU A 227 8.27 27.02 -0.14
N MET A 228 7.58 26.25 0.68
CA MET A 228 6.17 26.50 1.01
C MET A 228 6.00 27.80 1.80
N ALA A 229 6.88 28.07 2.77
CA ALA A 229 6.86 29.29 3.58
C ALA A 229 7.17 30.55 2.74
N ALA A 230 8.01 30.43 1.71
CA ALA A 230 8.38 31.52 0.83
C ALA A 230 7.33 31.83 -0.27
N GLY A 231 6.22 31.11 -0.33
CA GLY A 231 5.25 31.24 -1.41
C GLY A 231 5.80 30.85 -2.78
N GLY A 232 6.70 29.89 -2.82
CA GLY A 232 7.65 29.50 -3.83
C GLY A 232 7.27 29.68 -5.30
N PRO A 233 8.24 29.84 -6.21
CA PRO A 233 7.97 29.95 -7.63
C PRO A 233 7.32 28.68 -8.18
N ALA A 234 6.42 28.85 -9.14
CA ALA A 234 5.94 27.73 -9.95
C ALA A 234 7.14 26.99 -10.56
N PRO A 235 7.12 25.64 -10.63
CA PRO A 235 8.24 24.88 -11.15
C PRO A 235 8.56 25.33 -12.58
N SER A 236 9.78 25.81 -12.79
CA SER A 236 10.29 26.04 -14.13
C SER A 236 10.65 24.71 -14.75
N GLU A 237 10.22 24.44 -15.98
CA GLU A 237 10.44 23.18 -16.69
C GLU A 237 11.94 22.83 -16.91
N ASP A 238 12.89 23.73 -16.61
CA ASP A 238 14.29 23.65 -17.06
C ASP A 238 15.37 23.53 -15.97
N ARG A 239 15.05 23.12 -14.74
CA ARG A 239 16.12 22.87 -13.76
C ARG A 239 16.44 21.38 -13.63
N HIS A 240 17.19 20.88 -14.58
CA HIS A 240 17.90 19.60 -14.46
C HIS A 240 19.24 19.83 -13.72
N GLY A 241 19.42 19.15 -12.59
CA GLY A 241 20.75 18.67 -12.19
C GLY A 241 21.37 19.17 -10.89
N GLU A 242 21.06 20.33 -10.32
CA GLU A 242 21.89 20.88 -9.23
C GLU A 242 21.57 20.40 -7.80
N ALA A 243 20.38 19.83 -7.56
CA ALA A 243 20.00 19.36 -6.21
C ALA A 243 20.42 17.90 -5.90
N VAL A 244 20.98 17.16 -6.86
CA VAL A 244 21.26 15.72 -6.72
C VAL A 244 22.63 15.43 -6.13
N GLU A 245 23.60 16.36 -6.19
CA GLU A 245 24.97 16.12 -5.70
C GLU A 245 25.14 16.20 -4.19
N ALA A 246 24.30 16.92 -3.48
CA ALA A 246 24.40 17.08 -2.03
C ALA A 246 24.05 15.82 -1.21
N TRP A 247 23.63 14.72 -1.85
CA TRP A 247 23.18 13.48 -1.19
C TRP A 247 24.09 12.27 -1.43
N ARG A 248 25.25 12.46 -2.03
CA ARG A 248 26.26 11.38 -2.25
C ARG A 248 27.46 11.44 -1.31
N ALA A 249 27.48 12.35 -0.35
CA ALA A 249 28.50 12.43 0.70
C ALA A 249 28.02 11.76 2.00
#